data_3b08c55fbd7803433433069d980f88f5
#
_entry.id   3b08c55fbd7803433433069d980f88f5
#
_cell.length_a   1.000
_cell.length_b   1.000
_cell.length_c   1.000
_cell.angle_alpha   90.00
_cell.angle_beta   90.00
_cell.angle_gamma   90.00
#
_symmetry.space_group_name_H-M   'P 1'
#
loop_
_entity.id
_entity.type
_entity.pdbx_description
1 polymer ?
#
loop_
_entity_poly.entity_id
_entity_poly.type
_entity_poly.pdbx_seq_one_letter_code
_entity_poly.pdbx_strand_id
1 'polypeptide(L)'
;MVLAGCYSCPKELICDYRKAEFTKRKMQMKRYYLAYGSNLNVRQMKFRCPTAKVVGTSVIKGYELLYKGSKTGSYLTIEKKKGGVVPVAVWEVTARDEKNLDAYEGYPNFYYKKNMKIRLSETGKTIDAFVYIMHEEHSLGIPSQNYISTCRFGYTIFGFDFKYLDKAYEKSIKGADRYEK
;
A
#
# COMPACT_ATOMS: atom_id res chain seq x y z
N MET A 1 48.39 46.37 0.62
CA MET A 1 48.00 45.20 -0.18
C MET A 1 46.82 44.56 0.54
N VAL A 2 45.59 44.93 0.11
CA VAL A 2 44.36 44.53 0.79
C VAL A 2 43.80 43.36 -0.02
N LEU A 3 43.73 42.16 0.60
CA LEU A 3 43.12 41.01 0.01
C LEU A 3 41.59 41.15 0.07
N ALA A 4 40.96 41.40 -1.08
CA ALA A 4 39.51 41.38 -1.21
C ALA A 4 39.00 39.92 -1.08
N GLY A 5 38.40 39.60 0.07
CA GLY A 5 37.67 38.38 0.28
C GLY A 5 36.41 38.38 -0.62
N CYS A 6 36.35 37.43 -1.54
CA CYS A 6 35.20 37.21 -2.40
C CYS A 6 34.04 36.68 -1.53
N TYR A 7 33.08 37.53 -1.21
CA TYR A 7 31.82 37.11 -0.58
C TYR A 7 31.02 36.33 -1.62
N SER A 8 30.83 35.03 -1.39
CA SER A 8 29.97 34.18 -2.19
C SER A 8 28.58 34.82 -2.31
N CYS A 9 28.07 34.83 -3.52
CA CYS A 9 26.82 35.50 -3.91
C CYS A 9 25.64 35.06 -3.04
N PRO A 10 24.91 35.97 -2.37
CA PRO A 10 23.75 35.63 -1.55
C PRO A 10 22.64 34.85 -2.28
N LYS A 11 22.63 34.95 -3.61
CA LYS A 11 21.65 34.27 -4.46
C LYS A 11 21.83 32.73 -4.46
N GLU A 12 23.05 32.23 -4.34
CA GLU A 12 23.31 30.76 -4.30
C GLU A 12 22.85 30.18 -2.96
N LEU A 13 23.14 30.81 -1.85
CA LEU A 13 22.68 30.43 -0.51
C LEU A 13 21.15 30.41 -0.42
N ILE A 14 20.47 31.38 -1.01
CA ILE A 14 19.00 31.47 -1.05
C ILE A 14 18.42 30.34 -1.95
N CYS A 15 19.09 30.00 -3.05
CA CYS A 15 18.68 28.95 -3.95
C CYS A 15 18.77 27.58 -3.24
N ASP A 16 19.86 27.31 -2.53
CA ASP A 16 20.06 26.04 -1.81
C ASP A 16 19.12 25.92 -0.62
N TYR A 17 18.86 27.00 0.11
CA TYR A 17 17.86 27.00 1.17
C TYR A 17 16.45 26.71 0.63
N ARG A 18 16.04 27.34 -0.47
CA ARG A 18 14.74 27.07 -1.12
C ARG A 18 14.62 25.64 -1.64
N LYS A 19 15.69 25.10 -2.20
CA LYS A 19 15.74 23.67 -2.63
C LYS A 19 15.60 22.74 -1.43
N ALA A 20 16.32 23.02 -0.34
CA ALA A 20 16.25 22.20 0.87
C ALA A 20 14.84 22.26 1.51
N GLU A 21 14.23 23.44 1.56
CA GLU A 21 12.88 23.61 2.10
C GLU A 21 11.81 22.97 1.21
N PHE A 22 11.95 23.10 -0.12
CA PHE A 22 11.09 22.38 -1.09
C PHE A 22 11.22 20.87 -0.94
N THR A 23 12.44 20.36 -0.78
CA THR A 23 12.70 18.92 -0.56
C THR A 23 12.10 18.46 0.77
N LYS A 24 12.25 19.25 1.84
CA LYS A 24 11.66 18.97 3.15
C LYS A 24 10.13 18.99 3.10
N ARG A 25 9.51 19.94 2.39
CA ARG A 25 8.05 19.98 2.14
C ARG A 25 7.60 18.77 1.33
N LYS A 26 8.31 18.39 0.28
CA LYS A 26 7.99 17.21 -0.54
C LYS A 26 8.09 15.92 0.27
N MET A 27 9.05 15.81 1.19
CA MET A 27 9.18 14.67 2.11
C MET A 27 8.07 14.64 3.17
N GLN A 28 7.46 15.76 3.49
CA GLN A 28 6.34 15.88 4.43
C GLN A 28 4.96 15.83 3.76
N MET A 29 4.89 15.77 2.42
CA MET A 29 3.60 15.61 1.74
C MET A 29 2.97 14.30 2.16
N LYS A 30 1.82 14.40 2.81
CA LYS A 30 1.02 13.27 3.27
C LYS A 30 0.24 12.71 2.10
N ARG A 31 0.26 11.40 1.97
CA ARG A 31 -0.55 10.66 1.02
C ARG A 31 -1.35 9.59 1.76
N TYR A 32 -2.40 9.11 1.15
CA TYR A 32 -3.21 8.04 1.74
C TYR A 32 -2.98 6.73 0.98
N TYR A 33 -2.69 5.67 1.74
CA TYR A 33 -2.45 4.32 1.26
C TYR A 33 -3.57 3.39 1.73
N LEU A 34 -4.07 2.55 0.82
CA LEU A 34 -5.12 1.56 1.09
C LEU A 34 -4.51 0.18 1.28
N ALA A 35 -4.59 -0.34 2.49
CA ALA A 35 -4.12 -1.68 2.83
C ALA A 35 -5.30 -2.66 2.90
N TYR A 36 -5.17 -3.82 2.27
CA TYR A 36 -6.14 -4.92 2.29
C TYR A 36 -5.52 -6.28 2.65
N GLY A 37 -4.19 -6.38 2.69
CA GLY A 37 -3.41 -7.60 2.94
C GLY A 37 -2.55 -7.51 4.20
N SER A 38 -1.30 -7.98 4.13
CA SER A 38 -0.38 -8.03 5.27
C SER A 38 -0.11 -6.67 5.92
N ASN A 39 -0.26 -5.56 5.18
CA ASN A 39 -0.13 -4.20 5.69
C ASN A 39 -1.32 -3.74 6.57
N LEU A 40 -2.32 -4.58 6.77
CA LEU A 40 -3.30 -4.44 7.87
C LEU A 40 -2.69 -4.79 9.22
N ASN A 41 -1.60 -5.56 9.26
CA ASN A 41 -0.90 -5.85 10.50
C ASN A 41 -0.14 -4.60 10.98
N VAL A 42 -0.69 -3.94 12.00
CA VAL A 42 -0.17 -2.67 12.52
C VAL A 42 1.28 -2.77 13.03
N ARG A 43 1.70 -3.94 13.54
CA ARG A 43 3.08 -4.16 13.97
C ARG A 43 4.04 -4.19 12.78
N GLN A 44 3.66 -4.88 11.71
CA GLN A 44 4.45 -4.91 10.47
C GLN A 44 4.48 -3.54 9.80
N MET A 45 3.34 -2.83 9.76
CA MET A 45 3.31 -1.47 9.23
C MET A 45 4.19 -0.51 10.01
N LYS A 46 4.19 -0.59 11.35
CA LYS A 46 5.06 0.24 12.18
C LYS A 46 6.55 -0.01 11.90
N PHE A 47 6.92 -1.25 11.60
CA PHE A 47 8.30 -1.58 11.24
C PHE A 47 8.67 -1.06 9.83
N ARG A 48 7.79 -1.25 8.83
CA ARG A 48 8.01 -0.82 7.44
C ARG A 48 7.94 0.70 7.27
N CYS A 49 6.97 1.29 7.94
CA CYS A 49 6.56 2.69 7.79
C CYS A 49 6.39 3.33 9.18
N PRO A 50 7.50 3.67 9.88
CA PRO A 50 7.45 4.12 11.27
C PRO A 50 6.63 5.39 11.51
N THR A 51 6.43 6.22 10.47
CA THR A 51 5.69 7.48 10.56
C THR A 51 4.24 7.35 10.08
N ALA A 52 3.84 6.19 9.54
CA ALA A 52 2.49 5.95 9.06
C ALA A 52 1.46 5.98 10.21
N LYS A 53 0.29 6.53 9.92
CA LYS A 53 -0.82 6.64 10.88
C LYS A 53 -2.09 6.08 10.28
N VAL A 54 -2.84 5.30 11.05
CA VAL A 54 -4.20 4.89 10.66
C VAL A 54 -5.09 6.12 10.65
N VAL A 55 -5.84 6.33 9.57
CA VAL A 55 -6.80 7.43 9.40
C VAL A 55 -8.23 6.93 9.56
N GLY A 56 -8.46 5.67 9.25
CA GLY A 56 -9.77 5.03 9.33
C GLY A 56 -9.87 3.82 8.43
N THR A 57 -11.10 3.43 8.13
CA THR A 57 -11.43 2.32 7.24
C THR A 57 -12.24 2.78 6.05
N SER A 58 -12.28 1.94 5.02
CA SER A 58 -13.13 2.15 3.84
C SER A 58 -13.37 0.83 3.10
N VAL A 59 -14.04 0.90 1.97
CA VAL A 59 -14.22 -0.22 1.05
C VAL A 59 -13.89 0.19 -0.38
N ILE A 60 -13.18 -0.67 -1.11
CA ILE A 60 -13.01 -0.54 -2.55
C ILE A 60 -14.14 -1.31 -3.22
N LYS A 61 -15.01 -0.60 -3.94
CA LYS A 61 -16.14 -1.18 -4.68
C LYS A 61 -15.71 -1.59 -6.09
N GLY A 62 -16.33 -2.64 -6.63
CA GLY A 62 -16.05 -3.13 -7.98
C GLY A 62 -14.77 -3.98 -8.07
N TYR A 63 -14.27 -4.47 -6.95
CA TYR A 63 -13.11 -5.34 -6.84
C TYR A 63 -13.38 -6.54 -5.94
N GLU A 64 -12.66 -7.61 -6.16
CA GLU A 64 -12.60 -8.77 -5.28
C GLU A 64 -11.17 -9.07 -4.85
N LEU A 65 -11.03 -9.75 -3.73
CA LEU A 65 -9.76 -10.20 -3.17
C LEU A 65 -9.37 -11.55 -3.77
N LEU A 66 -8.09 -11.69 -4.13
CA LEU A 66 -7.53 -12.93 -4.66
C LEU A 66 -6.14 -13.18 -4.06
N TYR A 67 -5.75 -14.44 -3.93
CA TYR A 67 -4.36 -14.81 -3.72
C TYR A 67 -3.75 -15.19 -5.07
N LYS A 68 -2.71 -14.45 -5.44
CA LYS A 68 -1.95 -14.66 -6.67
C LYS A 68 -0.47 -14.60 -6.35
N GLY A 69 0.36 -15.11 -7.23
CA GLY A 69 1.76 -15.10 -6.90
C GLY A 69 2.71 -15.52 -7.98
N SER A 70 3.89 -15.82 -7.52
CA SER A 70 5.04 -16.28 -8.28
C SER A 70 5.56 -17.58 -7.70
N LYS A 71 6.70 -18.06 -8.21
CA LYS A 71 7.42 -19.22 -7.68
C LYS A 71 7.83 -19.07 -6.20
N THR A 72 7.89 -17.83 -5.68
CA THR A 72 8.33 -17.53 -4.29
C THR A 72 7.19 -17.46 -3.30
N GLY A 73 5.94 -17.48 -3.75
CA GLY A 73 4.77 -17.47 -2.88
C GLY A 73 3.57 -16.74 -3.46
N SER A 74 2.43 -16.88 -2.79
CA SER A 74 1.17 -16.26 -3.19
C SER A 74 0.73 -15.25 -2.16
N TYR A 75 0.33 -14.08 -2.63
CA TYR A 75 -0.01 -12.92 -1.81
C TYR A 75 -1.34 -12.32 -2.25
N LEU A 76 -1.96 -11.53 -1.37
CA LEU A 76 -3.22 -10.86 -1.67
C LEU A 76 -3.05 -9.78 -2.74
N THR A 77 -3.98 -9.78 -3.67
CA THR A 77 -4.21 -8.71 -4.63
C THR A 77 -5.71 -8.47 -4.80
N ILE A 78 -6.06 -7.44 -5.55
CA ILE A 78 -7.45 -7.14 -5.91
C ILE A 78 -7.60 -7.07 -7.42
N GLU A 79 -8.69 -7.63 -7.94
CA GLU A 79 -9.05 -7.52 -9.36
C GLU A 79 -10.47 -7.01 -9.55
N LYS A 80 -10.74 -6.44 -10.72
CA LYS A 80 -12.07 -5.92 -11.06
C LYS A 80 -13.12 -7.02 -11.01
N LYS A 81 -14.22 -6.77 -10.29
CA LYS A 81 -15.36 -7.67 -10.16
C LYS A 81 -16.64 -6.87 -9.99
N LYS A 82 -17.58 -7.00 -10.91
CA LYS A 82 -18.91 -6.38 -10.80
C LYS A 82 -19.57 -6.82 -9.48
N GLY A 83 -19.99 -5.86 -8.67
CA GLY A 83 -20.58 -6.09 -7.36
C GLY A 83 -19.59 -6.51 -6.26
N GLY A 84 -18.29 -6.63 -6.59
CA GLY A 84 -17.26 -6.95 -5.61
C GLY A 84 -17.02 -5.80 -4.63
N VAL A 85 -16.55 -6.16 -3.43
CA VAL A 85 -16.20 -5.23 -2.36
C VAL A 85 -14.99 -5.76 -1.61
N VAL A 86 -14.00 -4.90 -1.35
CA VAL A 86 -12.80 -5.22 -0.58
C VAL A 86 -12.66 -4.23 0.57
N PRO A 87 -12.66 -4.69 1.84
CA PRO A 87 -12.43 -3.82 2.98
C PRO A 87 -10.96 -3.38 3.02
N VAL A 88 -10.70 -2.13 3.41
CA VAL A 88 -9.37 -1.56 3.48
C VAL A 88 -9.18 -0.69 4.71
N ALA A 89 -8.00 -0.75 5.31
CA ALA A 89 -7.53 0.29 6.22
C ALA A 89 -6.86 1.41 5.41
N VAL A 90 -7.05 2.63 5.88
CA VAL A 90 -6.48 3.84 5.28
C VAL A 90 -5.35 4.33 6.15
N TRP A 91 -4.16 4.39 5.57
CA TRP A 91 -2.97 4.90 6.22
C TRP A 91 -2.57 6.25 5.64
N GLU A 92 -2.32 7.23 6.51
CA GLU A 92 -1.57 8.43 6.15
C GLU A 92 -0.09 8.07 6.14
N VAL A 93 0.59 8.27 5.03
CA VAL A 93 2.00 7.93 4.81
C VAL A 93 2.79 9.15 4.33
N THR A 94 4.04 9.25 4.74
CA THR A 94 4.99 10.23 4.21
C THR A 94 5.62 9.73 2.91
N ALA A 95 6.31 10.59 2.17
CA ALA A 95 7.05 10.18 0.97
C ALA A 95 8.15 9.15 1.28
N ARG A 96 8.70 9.16 2.51
CA ARG A 96 9.66 8.15 2.97
C ARG A 96 8.99 6.79 3.18
N ASP A 97 7.83 6.78 3.87
CA ASP A 97 7.05 5.57 4.07
C ASP A 97 6.62 4.95 2.74
N GLU A 98 6.21 5.79 1.77
CA GLU A 98 5.83 5.32 0.44
C GLU A 98 6.99 4.65 -0.29
N LYS A 99 8.23 5.17 -0.19
CA LYS A 99 9.42 4.51 -0.75
C LYS A 99 9.68 3.15 -0.09
N ASN A 100 9.48 3.04 1.22
CA ASN A 100 9.61 1.78 1.92
C ASN A 100 8.55 0.76 1.47
N LEU A 101 7.31 1.22 1.26
CA LEU A 101 6.24 0.40 0.68
C LEU A 101 6.58 -0.02 -0.75
N ASP A 102 7.09 0.88 -1.59
CA ASP A 102 7.53 0.57 -2.96
C ASP A 102 8.54 -0.57 -2.98
N ALA A 103 9.53 -0.51 -2.12
CA ALA A 103 10.53 -1.56 -2.01
C ALA A 103 9.93 -2.88 -1.50
N TYR A 104 9.04 -2.82 -0.50
CA TYR A 104 8.39 -3.99 0.06
C TYR A 104 7.45 -4.69 -0.93
N GLU A 105 6.67 -3.92 -1.70
CA GLU A 105 5.71 -4.43 -2.68
C GLU A 105 6.36 -4.80 -4.02
N GLY A 106 7.67 -4.56 -4.18
CA GLY A 106 8.36 -4.79 -5.45
C GLY A 106 7.86 -3.91 -6.61
N TYR A 107 7.41 -2.69 -6.27
CA TYR A 107 6.96 -1.70 -7.26
C TYR A 107 8.13 -1.23 -8.15
N PRO A 108 7.93 -1.09 -9.47
CA PRO A 108 6.68 -1.28 -10.22
C PRO A 108 6.50 -2.70 -10.78
N ASN A 109 7.43 -3.62 -10.57
CA ASN A 109 7.54 -4.86 -11.34
C ASN A 109 6.61 -5.98 -10.85
N PHE A 110 6.34 -6.06 -9.53
CA PHE A 110 5.47 -7.09 -8.96
C PHE A 110 4.07 -6.54 -8.66
N TYR A 111 4.01 -5.34 -8.04
CA TYR A 111 2.78 -4.58 -7.87
C TYR A 111 2.91 -3.23 -8.56
N TYR A 112 1.80 -2.75 -9.14
CA TYR A 112 1.67 -1.38 -9.61
C TYR A 112 0.80 -0.56 -8.67
N LYS A 113 0.92 0.78 -8.74
CA LYS A 113 0.08 1.70 -7.97
C LYS A 113 -1.11 2.15 -8.78
N LYS A 114 -2.28 2.18 -8.12
CA LYS A 114 -3.49 2.77 -8.66
C LYS A 114 -4.05 3.83 -7.72
N ASN A 115 -4.30 5.02 -8.24
CA ASN A 115 -4.99 6.07 -7.48
C ASN A 115 -6.50 5.85 -7.53
N MET A 116 -7.16 6.04 -6.39
CA MET A 116 -8.60 5.88 -6.22
C MET A 116 -9.16 6.98 -5.32
N LYS A 117 -10.40 7.40 -5.61
CA LYS A 117 -11.20 8.17 -4.67
C LYS A 117 -11.99 7.22 -3.80
N ILE A 118 -11.88 7.35 -2.48
CA ILE A 118 -12.62 6.53 -1.52
C ILE A 118 -13.29 7.41 -0.47
N ARG A 119 -14.32 6.86 0.16
CA ARG A 119 -15.05 7.51 1.25
C ARG A 119 -14.71 6.83 2.57
N LEU A 120 -14.16 7.56 3.53
CA LEU A 120 -13.88 7.07 4.87
C LEU A 120 -15.17 6.64 5.56
N SER A 121 -15.17 5.48 6.21
CA SER A 121 -16.34 4.93 6.90
C SER A 121 -16.74 5.78 8.10
N GLU A 122 -15.75 6.27 8.85
CA GLU A 122 -15.95 6.97 10.12
C GLU A 122 -16.43 8.41 9.94
N THR A 123 -15.94 9.10 8.91
CA THR A 123 -16.21 10.54 8.72
C THR A 123 -17.08 10.85 7.50
N GLY A 124 -17.23 9.88 6.59
CA GLY A 124 -17.88 10.10 5.31
C GLY A 124 -17.08 11.00 4.33
N LYS A 125 -15.88 11.46 4.70
CA LYS A 125 -15.03 12.29 3.85
C LYS A 125 -14.48 11.50 2.68
N THR A 126 -14.52 12.09 1.49
CA THR A 126 -13.88 11.53 0.30
C THR A 126 -12.43 12.02 0.21
N ILE A 127 -11.52 11.09 -0.03
CA ILE A 127 -10.08 11.36 -0.15
C ILE A 127 -9.52 10.67 -1.39
N ASP A 128 -8.41 11.22 -1.92
CA ASP A 128 -7.59 10.56 -2.93
C ASP A 128 -6.55 9.68 -2.23
N ALA A 129 -6.51 8.40 -2.58
CA ALA A 129 -5.60 7.43 -2.00
C ALA A 129 -5.02 6.52 -3.09
N PHE A 130 -3.90 5.88 -2.82
CA PHE A 130 -3.33 4.86 -3.70
C PHE A 130 -3.40 3.47 -3.08
N VAL A 131 -3.42 2.48 -3.95
CA VAL A 131 -3.41 1.05 -3.60
C VAL A 131 -2.38 0.34 -4.46
N TYR A 132 -1.71 -0.67 -3.92
CA TYR A 132 -0.89 -1.59 -4.71
C TYR A 132 -1.76 -2.71 -5.24
N ILE A 133 -1.61 -3.04 -6.51
CA ILE A 133 -2.31 -4.13 -7.19
C ILE A 133 -1.27 -4.96 -7.91
N MET A 134 -1.26 -6.27 -7.70
CA MET A 134 -0.37 -7.19 -8.41
C MET A 134 -0.73 -7.19 -9.90
N HIS A 135 0.28 -7.28 -10.75
CA HIS A 135 0.04 -7.39 -12.19
C HIS A 135 -0.83 -8.61 -12.52
N GLU A 136 -1.78 -8.42 -13.43
CA GLU A 136 -2.87 -9.34 -13.69
C GLU A 136 -2.42 -10.69 -14.27
N GLU A 137 -1.25 -10.75 -14.90
CA GLU A 137 -0.66 -11.97 -15.49
C GLU A 137 -0.26 -13.04 -14.47
N HIS A 138 -0.12 -12.67 -13.18
CA HIS A 138 0.16 -13.65 -12.13
C HIS A 138 -1.02 -14.60 -11.93
N SER A 139 -0.71 -15.90 -11.83
CA SER A 139 -1.73 -16.94 -11.61
C SER A 139 -2.24 -16.98 -10.18
N LEU A 140 -3.43 -17.54 -9.99
CA LEU A 140 -3.92 -17.91 -8.68
C LEU A 140 -2.95 -18.90 -8.02
N GLY A 141 -2.77 -18.76 -6.72
CA GLY A 141 -1.87 -19.63 -5.98
C GLY A 141 -2.21 -19.71 -4.50
N ILE A 142 -1.77 -20.78 -3.85
CA ILE A 142 -2.07 -21.06 -2.45
C ILE A 142 -1.06 -20.29 -1.57
N PRO A 143 -1.53 -19.40 -0.68
CA PRO A 143 -0.66 -18.66 0.23
C PRO A 143 -0.14 -19.54 1.36
N SER A 144 1.01 -19.16 1.95
CA SER A 144 1.51 -19.83 3.15
C SER A 144 0.62 -19.57 4.37
N GLN A 145 0.59 -20.50 5.32
CA GLN A 145 -0.18 -20.36 6.57
C GLN A 145 0.26 -19.12 7.38
N ASN A 146 1.55 -18.79 7.38
CA ASN A 146 2.07 -17.60 8.03
C ASN A 146 1.52 -16.31 7.40
N TYR A 147 1.40 -16.27 6.07
CA TYR A 147 0.83 -15.12 5.39
C TYR A 147 -0.67 -14.98 5.68
N ILE A 148 -1.42 -16.10 5.63
CA ILE A 148 -2.85 -16.12 5.99
C ILE A 148 -3.02 -15.60 7.43
N SER A 149 -2.27 -16.12 8.39
CA SER A 149 -2.34 -15.73 9.81
C SER A 149 -2.05 -14.23 9.99
N THR A 150 -1.07 -13.70 9.25
CA THR A 150 -0.74 -12.27 9.25
C THR A 150 -1.91 -11.41 8.76
N CYS A 151 -2.56 -11.82 7.66
CA CYS A 151 -3.72 -11.11 7.12
C CYS A 151 -4.93 -11.21 8.06
N ARG A 152 -5.21 -12.40 8.60
CA ARG A 152 -6.31 -12.61 9.57
C ARG A 152 -6.11 -11.75 10.83
N PHE A 153 -4.90 -11.65 11.35
CA PHE A 153 -4.60 -10.77 12.46
C PHE A 153 -4.93 -9.30 12.12
N GLY A 154 -4.55 -8.82 10.94
CA GLY A 154 -4.92 -7.48 10.48
C GLY A 154 -6.43 -7.28 10.37
N TYR A 155 -7.15 -8.25 9.82
CA TYR A 155 -8.62 -8.24 9.73
C TYR A 155 -9.28 -8.16 11.10
N THR A 156 -8.77 -8.90 12.10
CA THR A 156 -9.22 -8.81 13.50
C THR A 156 -9.07 -7.39 14.05
N ILE A 157 -7.92 -6.75 13.84
CA ILE A 157 -7.64 -5.40 14.35
C ILE A 157 -8.64 -4.37 13.80
N PHE A 158 -8.98 -4.47 12.52
CA PHE A 158 -9.89 -3.52 11.85
C PHE A 158 -11.35 -3.97 11.87
N GLY A 159 -11.69 -5.08 12.51
CA GLY A 159 -13.06 -5.60 12.57
C GLY A 159 -13.61 -6.03 11.21
N PHE A 160 -12.76 -6.45 10.28
CA PHE A 160 -13.19 -6.90 8.96
C PHE A 160 -13.65 -8.36 8.99
N ASP A 161 -14.70 -8.66 8.23
CA ASP A 161 -15.24 -10.01 8.10
C ASP A 161 -14.26 -10.92 7.35
N PHE A 162 -13.92 -12.05 7.93
CA PHE A 162 -13.01 -13.04 7.34
C PHE A 162 -13.52 -13.66 6.05
N LYS A 163 -14.82 -13.57 5.77
CA LYS A 163 -15.41 -14.11 4.52
C LYS A 163 -14.70 -13.62 3.24
N TYR A 164 -14.07 -12.41 3.28
CA TYR A 164 -13.31 -11.90 2.15
C TYR A 164 -12.04 -12.71 1.91
N LEU A 165 -11.30 -13.04 2.98
CA LEU A 165 -10.10 -13.88 2.92
C LEU A 165 -10.45 -15.32 2.57
N ASP A 166 -11.51 -15.86 3.15
CA ASP A 166 -11.95 -17.24 2.96
C ASP A 166 -12.39 -17.47 1.51
N LYS A 167 -13.18 -16.56 0.93
CA LYS A 167 -13.55 -16.59 -0.50
C LYS A 167 -12.34 -16.48 -1.43
N ALA A 168 -11.36 -15.66 -1.10
CA ALA A 168 -10.12 -15.54 -1.87
C ALA A 168 -9.33 -16.86 -1.83
N TYR A 169 -9.25 -17.50 -0.66
CA TYR A 169 -8.58 -18.79 -0.47
C TYR A 169 -9.26 -19.93 -1.23
N GLU A 170 -10.61 -20.04 -1.14
CA GLU A 170 -11.38 -21.02 -1.90
C GLU A 170 -11.14 -20.94 -3.41
N LYS A 171 -11.05 -19.72 -3.94
CA LYS A 171 -10.74 -19.50 -5.36
C LYS A 171 -9.33 -19.96 -5.73
N SER A 172 -8.38 -19.75 -4.83
CA SER A 172 -7.00 -20.19 -5.04
C SER A 172 -6.90 -21.70 -5.12
N ILE A 173 -7.57 -22.43 -4.23
CA ILE A 173 -7.62 -23.90 -4.26
C ILE A 173 -8.24 -24.38 -5.59
N LYS A 174 -9.44 -23.88 -5.94
CA LYS A 174 -10.11 -24.24 -7.19
C LYS A 174 -9.31 -23.89 -8.45
N GLY A 175 -8.45 -22.86 -8.36
CA GLY A 175 -7.56 -22.47 -9.44
C GLY A 175 -6.35 -23.38 -9.55
N ALA A 176 -5.74 -23.78 -8.43
CA ALA A 176 -4.60 -24.69 -8.41
C ALA A 176 -4.94 -26.08 -9.00
N ASP A 177 -6.10 -26.63 -8.64
CA ASP A 177 -6.57 -27.93 -9.14
C ASP A 177 -6.72 -28.00 -10.67
N ARG A 178 -6.80 -26.87 -11.37
CA ARG A 178 -6.90 -26.82 -12.84
C ARG A 178 -5.55 -26.95 -13.55
N TYR A 179 -4.46 -26.75 -12.86
CA TYR A 179 -3.10 -26.80 -13.43
C TYR A 179 -2.38 -28.13 -13.13
N GLU A 180 -2.98 -29.00 -12.29
CA GLU A 180 -2.46 -30.35 -12.00
C GLU A 180 -3.07 -31.46 -12.91
N LYS A 181 -3.89 -31.10 -13.88
CA LYS A 181 -4.44 -31.97 -14.93
C LYS A 181 -3.80 -31.65 -16.27
#